data_54baacca7b0fc64fb6a828b0d56aa1b1
#
_entry.id   54baacca7b0fc64fb6a828b0d56aa1b1
#
_cell.length_a   1.000
_cell.length_b   1.000
_cell.length_c   1.000
_cell.angle_alpha   90.00
_cell.angle_beta   90.00
_cell.angle_gamma   90.00
#
_symmetry.space_group_name_H-M   'P 1'
#
loop_
_entity.id
_entity.type
_entity.pdbx_description
1 polymer ?
#
loop_
_entity_poly.entity_id
_entity_poly.type
_entity_poly.pdbx_seq_one_letter_code
_entity_poly.pdbx_strand_id
1 'polypeptide(L)'
;MPLSSYALQALASLTDSEIQFLRELPKAELHAHLNGSIPLEVLQEMAREYVSANSSNVPRLVMSGVETLTQGVEFNELNDFFGLFPAIYALTSSPATVARATRAVLQSFLDGPLRQCTYIELRSTPRATDSMDRLGYLQAVLGEVERYPPDKAAVIVSVDRRMEEPVVDECVSLALKLRQEGRRVVGVDLCGDPLAGDLQRFVKYFQKAKTAGLGVTVHIAETADNPPSETDDLLHAFAPSRLGHATFLDQEAMRIVFEKDIAVEICLTSNLLCKTVKSLEDHHIRFYLERNHAIAICTDDQLPFRTNLVAEYALLLAKRPLGLGLTRDEVKKIAEMSLSRKFPL
;
A
#
# COMPACT_ATOMS: atom_id res chain seq x y z
N MET A 1 -2.94 17.51 -4.20
CA MET A 1 -1.55 17.41 -4.70
C MET A 1 -1.58 17.08 -6.20
N PRO A 2 -0.74 17.71 -7.08
CA PRO A 2 -0.72 17.35 -8.49
C PRO A 2 -0.23 15.90 -8.67
N LEU A 3 -0.83 15.21 -9.64
CA LEU A 3 -0.42 13.85 -10.01
C LEU A 3 0.99 13.84 -10.62
N SER A 4 1.66 12.67 -10.58
CA SER A 4 2.92 12.46 -11.32
C SER A 4 2.73 12.68 -12.81
N SER A 5 3.81 12.97 -13.51
CA SER A 5 3.75 13.19 -14.98
C SER A 5 3.14 11.99 -15.71
N TYR A 6 3.47 10.77 -15.30
CA TYR A 6 2.91 9.54 -15.89
C TYR A 6 1.39 9.46 -15.68
N ALA A 7 0.92 9.56 -14.43
CA ALA A 7 -0.49 9.49 -14.08
C ALA A 7 -1.30 10.64 -14.75
N LEU A 8 -0.76 11.87 -14.74
CA LEU A 8 -1.41 13.03 -15.32
C LEU A 8 -1.56 12.92 -16.83
N GLN A 9 -0.50 12.52 -17.55
CA GLN A 9 -0.52 12.39 -19.00
C GLN A 9 -1.46 11.26 -19.44
N ALA A 10 -1.43 10.13 -18.75
CA ALA A 10 -2.36 9.04 -19.03
C ALA A 10 -3.81 9.49 -18.90
N LEU A 11 -4.19 10.11 -17.76
CA LEU A 11 -5.54 10.63 -17.54
C LEU A 11 -5.94 11.69 -18.58
N ALA A 12 -5.04 12.63 -18.89
CA ALA A 12 -5.31 13.71 -19.86
C ALA A 12 -5.49 13.19 -21.30
N SER A 13 -5.00 12.00 -21.60
CA SER A 13 -5.16 11.38 -22.91
C SER A 13 -6.48 10.65 -23.11
N LEU A 14 -7.23 10.41 -22.03
CA LEU A 14 -8.51 9.72 -22.05
C LEU A 14 -9.68 10.67 -22.28
N THR A 15 -10.71 10.16 -22.91
CA THR A 15 -11.99 10.87 -23.05
C THR A 15 -12.75 10.89 -21.71
N ASP A 16 -13.69 11.82 -21.54
CA ASP A 16 -14.57 11.88 -20.37
C ASP A 16 -15.31 10.55 -20.11
N SER A 17 -15.75 9.89 -21.21
CA SER A 17 -16.40 8.57 -21.12
C SER A 17 -15.46 7.46 -20.62
N GLU A 18 -14.18 7.53 -20.94
CA GLU A 18 -13.19 6.57 -20.43
C GLU A 18 -12.86 6.85 -18.98
N ILE A 19 -12.72 8.10 -18.60
CA ILE A 19 -12.52 8.49 -17.19
C ILE A 19 -13.73 8.07 -16.35
N GLN A 20 -14.95 8.31 -16.84
CA GLN A 20 -16.17 7.89 -16.18
C GLN A 20 -16.22 6.36 -16.02
N PHE A 21 -15.89 5.59 -17.07
CA PHE A 21 -15.76 4.15 -17.01
C PHE A 21 -14.80 3.70 -15.91
N LEU A 22 -13.60 4.29 -15.81
CA LEU A 22 -12.63 3.94 -14.79
C LEU A 22 -13.11 4.25 -13.37
N ARG A 23 -13.86 5.33 -13.17
CA ARG A 23 -14.44 5.71 -11.87
C ARG A 23 -15.55 4.76 -11.42
N GLU A 24 -16.41 4.37 -12.34
CA GLU A 24 -17.56 3.49 -12.07
C GLU A 24 -17.16 2.02 -11.93
N LEU A 25 -16.03 1.63 -12.52
CA LEU A 25 -15.54 0.27 -12.53
C LEU A 25 -15.35 -0.26 -11.09
N PRO A 26 -16.09 -1.32 -10.68
CA PRO A 26 -15.86 -1.98 -9.40
C PRO A 26 -14.45 -2.58 -9.36
N LYS A 27 -13.64 -2.17 -8.38
CA LYS A 27 -12.26 -2.62 -8.19
C LYS A 27 -11.84 -2.53 -6.74
N ALA A 28 -10.85 -3.33 -6.36
CA ALA A 28 -10.28 -3.33 -5.02
C ALA A 28 -8.91 -2.65 -5.02
N GLU A 29 -8.63 -1.90 -3.94
CA GLU A 29 -7.29 -1.49 -3.56
C GLU A 29 -6.77 -2.48 -2.51
N LEU A 30 -5.68 -3.19 -2.81
CA LEU A 30 -5.14 -4.26 -1.98
C LEU A 30 -3.72 -3.98 -1.46
N HIS A 31 -3.14 -2.81 -1.83
CA HIS A 31 -1.78 -2.43 -1.47
C HIS A 31 -1.67 -0.91 -1.25
N ALA A 32 -2.41 -0.39 -0.30
CA ALA A 32 -2.30 1.02 0.11
C ALA A 32 -1.80 1.13 1.55
N HIS A 33 -0.65 1.79 1.74
CA HIS A 33 -0.09 2.08 3.06
C HIS A 33 -0.75 3.30 3.67
N LEU A 34 -1.28 3.16 4.91
CA LEU A 34 -1.99 4.24 5.59
C LEU A 34 -1.20 5.55 5.62
N ASN A 35 0.05 5.50 6.10
CA ASN A 35 0.84 6.72 6.32
C ASN A 35 1.29 7.40 5.01
N GLY A 36 1.49 6.65 3.95
CA GLY A 36 1.85 7.17 2.64
C GLY A 36 0.65 7.54 1.77
N SER A 37 -0.58 7.31 2.27
CA SER A 37 -1.82 7.63 1.55
C SER A 37 -2.62 8.77 2.20
N ILE A 38 -2.12 9.39 3.28
CA ILE A 38 -2.81 10.51 3.94
C ILE A 38 -2.85 11.70 2.98
N PRO A 39 -4.04 12.28 2.70
CA PRO A 39 -4.15 13.45 1.84
C PRO A 39 -3.28 14.60 2.33
N LEU A 40 -2.56 15.26 1.41
CA LEU A 40 -1.61 16.33 1.74
C LEU A 40 -2.26 17.45 2.56
N GLU A 41 -3.49 17.82 2.21
CA GLU A 41 -4.23 18.87 2.89
C GLU A 41 -4.47 18.55 4.37
N VAL A 42 -4.74 17.27 4.67
CA VAL A 42 -4.91 16.78 6.04
C VAL A 42 -3.59 16.80 6.80
N LEU A 43 -2.49 16.36 6.17
CA LEU A 43 -1.15 16.46 6.78
C LEU A 43 -0.77 17.91 7.06
N GLN A 44 -1.07 18.83 6.16
CA GLN A 44 -0.81 20.26 6.36
C GLN A 44 -1.62 20.86 7.52
N GLU A 45 -2.87 20.46 7.68
CA GLU A 45 -3.68 20.85 8.83
C GLU A 45 -3.11 20.31 10.14
N MET A 46 -2.80 19.00 10.17
CA MET A 46 -2.19 18.35 11.33
C MET A 46 -0.84 18.96 11.68
N ALA A 47 -0.03 19.34 10.68
CA ALA A 47 1.26 19.99 10.88
C ALA A 47 1.10 21.39 11.53
N ARG A 48 0.14 22.21 11.07
CA ARG A 48 -0.16 23.52 11.69
C ARG A 48 -0.61 23.39 13.15
N GLU A 49 -1.47 22.40 13.44
CA GLU A 49 -1.92 22.11 14.82
C GLU A 49 -0.74 21.64 15.69
N TYR A 50 0.12 20.78 15.16
CA TYR A 50 1.30 20.25 15.85
C TYR A 50 2.26 21.38 16.24
N VAL A 51 2.58 22.32 15.34
CA VAL A 51 3.44 23.48 15.62
C VAL A 51 2.85 24.35 16.71
N SER A 52 1.53 24.59 16.67
CA SER A 52 0.86 25.42 17.69
C SER A 52 0.88 24.79 19.08
N ALA A 53 0.89 23.46 19.16
CA ALA A 53 0.85 22.72 20.43
C ALA A 53 2.25 22.42 21.02
N ASN A 54 3.32 22.38 20.22
CA ASN A 54 4.64 21.88 20.59
C ASN A 54 5.77 22.90 20.32
N SER A 55 5.75 24.07 20.97
CA SER A 55 6.64 25.20 20.63
C SER A 55 8.12 25.05 21.05
N SER A 56 8.55 24.04 21.79
CA SER A 56 9.90 24.10 22.41
C SER A 56 10.74 22.82 22.44
N ASN A 57 10.27 21.66 21.96
CA ASN A 57 11.07 20.41 22.11
C ASN A 57 10.85 19.36 21.00
N VAL A 58 10.73 19.81 19.75
CA VAL A 58 10.54 18.91 18.60
C VAL A 58 11.89 18.53 18.00
N PRO A 59 12.16 17.24 17.72
CA PRO A 59 13.38 16.83 17.02
C PRO A 59 13.53 17.56 15.68
N ARG A 60 14.77 17.99 15.36
CA ARG A 60 15.05 18.80 14.17
C ARG A 60 14.52 18.18 12.87
N LEU A 61 14.65 16.86 12.73
CA LEU A 61 14.19 16.13 11.56
C LEU A 61 12.66 16.19 11.40
N VAL A 62 11.93 16.09 12.53
CA VAL A 62 10.47 16.23 12.56
C VAL A 62 10.08 17.66 12.20
N MET A 63 10.74 18.67 12.79
CA MET A 63 10.47 20.08 12.48
C MET A 63 10.71 20.40 11.02
N SER A 64 11.80 19.95 10.44
CA SER A 64 12.09 20.16 9.01
C SER A 64 10.96 19.58 8.12
N GLY A 65 10.49 18.38 8.42
CA GLY A 65 9.38 17.78 7.67
C GLY A 65 8.04 18.51 7.89
N VAL A 66 7.76 18.95 9.12
CA VAL A 66 6.56 19.74 9.45
C VAL A 66 6.58 21.11 8.76
N GLU A 67 7.74 21.78 8.73
CA GLU A 67 7.93 23.04 8.00
C GLU A 67 7.71 22.85 6.49
N THR A 68 8.29 21.78 5.92
CA THR A 68 8.08 21.42 4.50
C THR A 68 6.60 21.22 4.20
N LEU A 69 5.88 20.47 5.04
CA LEU A 69 4.44 20.26 4.89
C LEU A 69 3.62 21.57 4.98
N THR A 70 3.99 22.47 5.92
CA THR A 70 3.26 23.74 6.14
C THR A 70 3.50 24.78 5.07
N GLN A 71 4.70 24.83 4.49
CA GLN A 71 5.08 25.80 3.45
C GLN A 71 4.59 25.40 2.05
N GLY A 72 4.12 24.19 1.89
CA GLY A 72 3.82 23.58 0.61
C GLY A 72 5.01 22.77 0.10
N VAL A 73 4.73 21.59 -0.41
CA VAL A 73 5.77 20.66 -0.83
C VAL A 73 5.88 20.68 -2.34
N GLU A 74 7.01 21.18 -2.87
CA GLU A 74 7.42 20.85 -4.23
C GLU A 74 8.31 19.60 -4.16
N PHE A 75 7.72 18.43 -4.44
CA PHE A 75 8.48 17.19 -4.55
C PHE A 75 9.13 17.14 -5.92
N ASN A 76 10.42 17.26 -5.97
CA ASN A 76 11.20 17.09 -7.19
C ASN A 76 11.71 15.65 -7.32
N GLU A 77 11.99 15.00 -6.20
CA GLU A 77 12.50 13.62 -6.16
C GLU A 77 11.78 12.78 -5.10
N LEU A 78 11.76 11.47 -5.32
CA LEU A 78 11.15 10.49 -4.42
C LEU A 78 11.76 10.53 -3.00
N ASN A 79 13.08 10.76 -2.93
CA ASN A 79 13.82 10.86 -1.65
C ASN A 79 13.35 12.03 -0.78
N ASP A 80 12.86 13.12 -1.39
CA ASP A 80 12.33 14.27 -0.64
C ASP A 80 11.12 13.86 0.20
N PHE A 81 10.33 12.93 -0.33
CA PHE A 81 9.16 12.43 0.36
C PHE A 81 9.52 11.46 1.49
N PHE A 82 10.42 10.52 1.27
CA PHE A 82 10.83 9.59 2.34
C PHE A 82 11.39 10.33 3.57
N GLY A 83 11.98 11.49 3.36
CA GLY A 83 12.38 12.41 4.43
C GLY A 83 11.23 12.96 5.28
N LEU A 84 9.97 12.87 4.80
CA LEU A 84 8.79 13.32 5.55
C LEU A 84 8.22 12.28 6.52
N PHE A 85 8.55 10.99 6.38
CA PHE A 85 8.01 9.96 7.25
C PHE A 85 8.19 10.23 8.75
N PRO A 86 9.37 10.73 9.24
CA PRO A 86 9.50 11.10 10.65
C PRO A 86 8.47 12.14 11.11
N ALA A 87 8.16 13.14 10.25
CA ALA A 87 7.12 14.12 10.53
C ALA A 87 5.72 13.49 10.51
N ILE A 88 5.41 12.70 9.48
CA ILE A 88 4.12 11.99 9.37
C ILE A 88 3.90 11.10 10.61
N TYR A 89 4.94 10.41 11.09
CA TYR A 89 4.86 9.59 12.29
C TYR A 89 4.63 10.42 13.56
N ALA A 90 5.25 11.59 13.68
CA ALA A 90 5.00 12.51 14.79
C ALA A 90 3.56 13.06 14.75
N LEU A 91 3.08 13.43 13.57
CA LEU A 91 1.70 13.90 13.36
C LEU A 91 0.65 12.83 13.67
N THR A 92 0.97 11.56 13.51
CA THR A 92 0.09 10.41 13.77
C THR A 92 0.52 9.63 15.03
N SER A 93 0.86 10.33 16.12
CA SER A 93 1.41 9.75 17.34
C SER A 93 0.40 9.51 18.47
N SER A 94 -0.89 9.78 18.24
CA SER A 94 -1.98 9.54 19.20
C SER A 94 -3.14 8.80 18.57
N PRO A 95 -4.01 8.13 19.34
CA PRO A 95 -5.19 7.46 18.78
C PRO A 95 -6.10 8.41 18.00
N ALA A 96 -6.27 9.65 18.47
CA ALA A 96 -7.10 10.64 17.80
C ALA A 96 -6.54 11.05 16.44
N THR A 97 -5.23 11.27 16.34
CA THR A 97 -4.58 11.67 15.10
C THR A 97 -4.47 10.50 14.11
N VAL A 98 -4.24 9.27 14.59
CA VAL A 98 -4.32 8.06 13.76
C VAL A 98 -5.73 7.86 13.20
N ALA A 99 -6.78 7.99 14.02
CA ALA A 99 -8.17 7.89 13.56
C ALA A 99 -8.49 8.96 12.50
N ARG A 100 -8.05 10.23 12.72
CA ARG A 100 -8.24 11.31 11.74
C ARG A 100 -7.56 10.99 10.40
N ALA A 101 -6.32 10.54 10.42
CA ALA A 101 -5.58 10.15 9.23
C ALA A 101 -6.28 8.98 8.51
N THR A 102 -6.66 7.93 9.24
CA THR A 102 -7.35 6.76 8.69
C THR A 102 -8.67 7.14 8.04
N ARG A 103 -9.48 7.98 8.70
CA ARG A 103 -10.74 8.49 8.15
C ARG A 103 -10.51 9.22 6.83
N ALA A 104 -9.53 10.11 6.77
CA ALA A 104 -9.22 10.88 5.57
C ALA A 104 -8.79 9.97 4.41
N VAL A 105 -7.96 8.95 4.67
CA VAL A 105 -7.56 7.97 3.66
C VAL A 105 -8.77 7.19 3.16
N LEU A 106 -9.58 6.62 4.05
CA LEU A 106 -10.77 5.86 3.65
C LEU A 106 -11.75 6.70 2.83
N GLN A 107 -12.00 7.96 3.24
CA GLN A 107 -12.82 8.88 2.49
C GLN A 107 -12.29 9.14 1.09
N SER A 108 -10.97 9.30 0.93
CA SER A 108 -10.35 9.53 -0.37
C SER A 108 -10.48 8.34 -1.32
N PHE A 109 -10.55 7.11 -0.80
CA PHE A 109 -10.70 5.91 -1.60
C PHE A 109 -12.16 5.53 -1.89
N LEU A 110 -13.05 5.67 -0.90
CA LEU A 110 -14.37 5.06 -0.90
C LEU A 110 -15.54 6.03 -1.10
N ASP A 111 -15.34 7.32 -0.77
CA ASP A 111 -16.45 8.26 -0.67
C ASP A 111 -16.53 9.27 -1.83
N GLY A 112 -17.72 9.81 -2.02
CA GLY A 112 -17.97 10.91 -2.94
C GLY A 112 -17.90 10.56 -4.43
N PRO A 113 -17.99 11.60 -5.30
CA PRO A 113 -17.99 11.41 -6.75
C PRO A 113 -16.62 11.06 -7.32
N LEU A 114 -15.55 11.24 -6.54
CA LEU A 114 -14.18 10.94 -6.93
C LEU A 114 -13.66 9.64 -6.30
N ARG A 115 -14.55 8.80 -5.78
CA ARG A 115 -14.19 7.51 -5.21
C ARG A 115 -13.28 6.72 -6.15
N GLN A 116 -12.28 6.06 -5.59
CA GLN A 116 -11.27 5.38 -6.36
C GLN A 116 -11.53 3.87 -6.51
N CYS A 117 -12.15 3.25 -5.50
CA CYS A 117 -12.44 1.81 -5.47
C CYS A 117 -13.79 1.51 -4.79
N THR A 118 -14.18 0.25 -4.84
CA THR A 118 -15.37 -0.26 -4.16
C THR A 118 -15.03 -1.02 -2.89
N TYR A 119 -13.76 -1.41 -2.72
CA TYR A 119 -13.22 -2.11 -1.55
C TYR A 119 -11.74 -1.77 -1.35
N ILE A 120 -11.31 -1.69 -0.09
CA ILE A 120 -9.91 -1.47 0.28
C ILE A 120 -9.47 -2.40 1.42
N GLU A 121 -8.29 -2.97 1.30
CA GLU A 121 -7.52 -3.56 2.40
C GLU A 121 -6.40 -2.59 2.77
N LEU A 122 -6.69 -1.69 3.73
CA LEU A 122 -5.73 -0.69 4.17
C LEU A 122 -4.66 -1.36 5.03
N ARG A 123 -3.38 -1.24 4.61
CA ARG A 123 -2.27 -1.80 5.38
C ARG A 123 -1.57 -0.75 6.22
N SER A 124 -1.16 -1.14 7.42
CA SER A 124 -0.47 -0.25 8.32
C SER A 124 0.42 -0.99 9.31
N THR A 125 1.58 -0.39 9.59
CA THR A 125 2.54 -0.85 10.59
C THR A 125 2.18 -0.24 11.95
N PRO A 126 1.70 -1.01 12.94
CA PRO A 126 1.32 -0.47 14.23
C PRO A 126 2.52 0.03 15.01
N ARG A 127 2.42 1.23 15.57
CA ARG A 127 3.50 1.89 16.29
C ARG A 127 3.11 2.14 17.74
N ALA A 128 4.09 2.04 18.65
CA ALA A 128 3.99 2.52 20.02
C ALA A 128 4.60 3.93 20.12
N THR A 129 3.99 4.79 20.92
CA THR A 129 4.42 6.15 21.24
C THR A 129 4.17 6.41 22.73
N ASP A 130 4.56 7.58 23.25
CA ASP A 130 4.29 7.94 24.65
C ASP A 130 2.79 8.01 24.99
N SER A 131 1.93 8.21 23.98
CA SER A 131 0.47 8.36 24.16
C SER A 131 -0.35 7.18 23.64
N MET A 132 0.29 6.13 23.11
CA MET A 132 -0.42 5.04 22.45
C MET A 132 0.48 3.80 22.34
N ASP A 133 -0.02 2.63 22.75
CA ASP A 133 0.59 1.35 22.44
C ASP A 133 0.12 0.84 21.05
N ARG A 134 0.67 -0.29 20.58
CA ARG A 134 0.31 -0.87 19.26
C ARG A 134 -1.13 -1.32 19.20
N LEU A 135 -1.69 -1.79 20.32
CA LEU A 135 -3.11 -2.15 20.38
C LEU A 135 -3.98 -0.90 20.19
N GLY A 136 -3.69 0.18 20.90
CA GLY A 136 -4.39 1.45 20.76
C GLY A 136 -4.30 2.02 19.34
N TYR A 137 -3.14 1.88 18.68
CA TYR A 137 -2.98 2.21 17.27
C TYR A 137 -3.96 1.41 16.39
N LEU A 138 -3.95 0.08 16.49
CA LEU A 138 -4.82 -0.78 15.69
C LEU A 138 -6.31 -0.54 15.98
N GLN A 139 -6.66 -0.28 17.24
CA GLN A 139 -8.03 0.06 17.62
C GLN A 139 -8.48 1.39 17.00
N ALA A 140 -7.60 2.39 16.91
CA ALA A 140 -7.89 3.65 16.25
C ALA A 140 -8.11 3.47 14.73
N VAL A 141 -7.28 2.67 14.06
CA VAL A 141 -7.45 2.34 12.63
C VAL A 141 -8.75 1.55 12.41
N LEU A 142 -8.96 0.48 13.16
CA LEU A 142 -10.15 -0.37 13.05
C LEU A 142 -11.44 0.40 13.36
N GLY A 143 -11.40 1.33 14.32
CA GLY A 143 -12.55 2.18 14.65
C GLY A 143 -13.06 2.99 13.46
N GLU A 144 -12.19 3.42 12.55
CA GLU A 144 -12.59 4.13 11.33
C GLU A 144 -12.95 3.16 10.18
N VAL A 145 -12.20 2.07 10.02
CA VAL A 145 -12.50 1.04 9.01
C VAL A 145 -13.88 0.43 9.25
N GLU A 146 -14.24 0.16 10.48
CA GLU A 146 -15.50 -0.49 10.87
C GLU A 146 -16.73 0.43 10.82
N ARG A 147 -16.53 1.71 10.52
CA ARG A 147 -17.64 2.62 10.16
C ARG A 147 -18.21 2.34 8.76
N TYR A 148 -17.43 1.68 7.91
CA TYR A 148 -17.88 1.21 6.61
C TYR A 148 -18.46 -0.21 6.71
N PRO A 149 -19.35 -0.61 5.79
CA PRO A 149 -19.80 -2.01 5.69
C PRO A 149 -18.63 -2.99 5.52
N PRO A 150 -18.76 -4.26 5.96
CA PRO A 150 -17.67 -5.23 5.87
C PRO A 150 -17.16 -5.52 4.45
N ASP A 151 -18.01 -5.35 3.46
CA ASP A 151 -17.66 -5.50 2.03
C ASP A 151 -16.93 -4.29 1.43
N LYS A 152 -16.62 -3.24 2.23
CA LYS A 152 -15.99 -2.00 1.77
C LYS A 152 -14.56 -1.81 2.26
N ALA A 153 -14.25 -2.20 3.48
CA ALA A 153 -12.93 -1.94 4.05
C ALA A 153 -12.52 -3.00 5.07
N ALA A 154 -11.23 -3.32 5.09
CA ALA A 154 -10.57 -4.18 6.06
C ALA A 154 -9.15 -3.70 6.35
N VAL A 155 -8.46 -4.30 7.31
CA VAL A 155 -7.12 -3.95 7.74
C VAL A 155 -6.17 -5.12 7.51
N ILE A 156 -4.99 -4.81 6.99
CA ILE A 156 -3.81 -5.68 7.00
C ILE A 156 -2.80 -5.09 7.99
N VAL A 157 -2.30 -5.92 8.90
CA VAL A 157 -1.25 -5.51 9.85
C VAL A 157 0.10 -5.74 9.20
N SER A 158 0.83 -4.65 8.95
CA SER A 158 2.17 -4.72 8.35
C SER A 158 3.25 -4.88 9.41
N VAL A 159 4.26 -5.67 9.07
CA VAL A 159 5.49 -5.88 9.82
C VAL A 159 6.65 -5.35 8.98
N ASP A 160 7.44 -4.43 9.55
CA ASP A 160 8.62 -3.88 8.87
C ASP A 160 9.83 -4.82 9.06
N ARG A 161 10.58 -5.06 8.01
CA ARG A 161 11.78 -5.93 7.98
C ARG A 161 12.83 -5.53 9.01
N ARG A 162 12.87 -4.25 9.41
CA ARG A 162 13.80 -3.69 10.40
C ARG A 162 13.38 -3.92 11.85
N MET A 163 12.18 -4.47 12.07
CA MET A 163 11.68 -4.72 13.42
C MET A 163 12.48 -5.79 14.14
N GLU A 164 12.66 -5.59 15.44
CA GLU A 164 13.12 -6.64 16.33
C GLU A 164 12.05 -7.71 16.51
N GLU A 165 12.49 -8.95 16.67
CA GLU A 165 11.60 -10.13 16.75
C GLU A 165 10.47 -10.00 17.79
N PRO A 166 10.69 -9.46 19.03
CA PRO A 166 9.60 -9.26 19.98
C PRO A 166 8.50 -8.31 19.46
N VAL A 167 8.86 -7.32 18.65
CA VAL A 167 7.90 -6.38 18.06
C VAL A 167 7.08 -7.07 16.97
N VAL A 168 7.71 -7.93 16.18
CA VAL A 168 7.02 -8.74 15.16
C VAL A 168 6.02 -9.68 15.83
N ASP A 169 6.42 -10.38 16.91
CA ASP A 169 5.52 -11.24 17.70
C ASP A 169 4.32 -10.46 18.24
N GLU A 170 4.55 -9.28 18.81
CA GLU A 170 3.49 -8.40 19.28
C GLU A 170 2.51 -8.04 18.16
N CYS A 171 3.02 -7.54 17.01
CA CYS A 171 2.18 -7.15 15.88
C CYS A 171 1.31 -8.30 15.37
N VAL A 172 1.91 -9.47 15.15
CA VAL A 172 1.17 -10.66 14.66
C VAL A 172 0.20 -11.19 15.73
N SER A 173 0.60 -11.21 16.99
CA SER A 173 -0.28 -11.65 18.10
C SER A 173 -1.48 -10.71 18.26
N LEU A 174 -1.29 -9.39 18.09
CA LEU A 174 -2.39 -8.43 18.07
C LEU A 174 -3.32 -8.61 16.88
N ALA A 175 -2.77 -8.88 15.68
CA ALA A 175 -3.58 -9.18 14.50
C ALA A 175 -4.48 -10.41 14.74
N LEU A 176 -3.91 -11.47 15.30
CA LEU A 176 -4.64 -12.70 15.64
C LEU A 176 -5.71 -12.47 16.71
N LYS A 177 -5.36 -11.78 17.78
CA LYS A 177 -6.29 -11.43 18.86
C LYS A 177 -7.48 -10.64 18.33
N LEU A 178 -7.22 -9.56 17.58
CA LEU A 178 -8.27 -8.71 17.02
C LEU A 178 -9.16 -9.49 16.04
N ARG A 179 -8.58 -10.38 15.22
CA ARG A 179 -9.34 -11.26 14.34
C ARG A 179 -10.26 -12.21 15.14
N GLN A 180 -9.76 -12.82 16.21
CA GLN A 180 -10.55 -13.69 17.11
C GLN A 180 -11.68 -12.93 17.83
N GLU A 181 -11.48 -11.64 18.10
CA GLU A 181 -12.50 -10.76 18.66
C GLU A 181 -13.54 -10.30 17.61
N GLY A 182 -13.46 -10.80 16.37
CA GLY A 182 -14.38 -10.45 15.29
C GLY A 182 -14.11 -9.08 14.65
N ARG A 183 -12.92 -8.47 14.93
CA ARG A 183 -12.51 -7.22 14.30
C ARG A 183 -12.01 -7.48 12.87
N ARG A 184 -12.11 -6.49 12.02
CA ARG A 184 -11.82 -6.61 10.57
C ARG A 184 -10.32 -6.57 10.23
N VAL A 185 -9.52 -7.38 10.89
CA VAL A 185 -8.15 -7.71 10.50
C VAL A 185 -8.20 -8.94 9.60
N VAL A 186 -7.81 -8.79 8.34
CA VAL A 186 -7.91 -9.86 7.32
C VAL A 186 -6.58 -10.49 6.96
N GLY A 187 -5.45 -9.84 7.27
CA GLY A 187 -4.14 -10.35 6.89
C GLY A 187 -2.99 -9.70 7.62
N VAL A 188 -1.82 -10.22 7.32
CA VAL A 188 -0.51 -9.67 7.69
C VAL A 188 0.32 -9.42 6.43
N ASP A 189 1.21 -8.43 6.50
CA ASP A 189 2.08 -8.01 5.41
C ASP A 189 3.52 -7.88 5.90
N LEU A 190 4.48 -8.27 5.08
CA LEU A 190 5.88 -7.97 5.28
C LEU A 190 6.28 -6.82 4.37
N CYS A 191 6.73 -5.69 4.95
CA CYS A 191 7.12 -4.49 4.22
C CYS A 191 8.42 -3.87 4.77
N GLY A 192 8.76 -2.69 4.32
CA GLY A 192 9.91 -1.92 4.76
C GLY A 192 11.07 -1.97 3.77
N ASP A 193 12.26 -1.54 4.19
CA ASP A 193 13.44 -1.49 3.33
C ASP A 193 13.75 -2.88 2.74
N PRO A 194 13.69 -3.05 1.40
CA PRO A 194 13.81 -4.36 0.75
C PRO A 194 15.16 -5.05 0.97
N LEU A 195 16.19 -4.32 1.38
CA LEU A 195 17.53 -4.86 1.65
C LEU A 195 17.81 -5.06 3.15
N ALA A 196 16.84 -4.75 4.02
CA ALA A 196 17.01 -4.86 5.46
C ALA A 196 16.47 -6.18 6.02
N GLY A 197 17.02 -6.54 7.19
CA GLY A 197 16.48 -7.59 8.06
C GLY A 197 16.96 -9.00 7.73
N ASP A 198 16.85 -9.87 8.73
CA ASP A 198 16.96 -11.32 8.61
C ASP A 198 15.58 -11.92 8.72
N LEU A 199 14.99 -12.25 7.57
CA LEU A 199 13.58 -12.67 7.46
C LEU A 199 13.32 -14.06 8.01
N GLN A 200 14.35 -14.91 8.13
CA GLN A 200 14.20 -16.25 8.72
C GLN A 200 13.62 -16.20 10.13
N ARG A 201 13.93 -15.16 10.90
CA ARG A 201 13.39 -14.94 12.25
C ARG A 201 11.88 -14.74 12.26
N PHE A 202 11.29 -14.28 11.14
CA PHE A 202 9.87 -13.93 11.04
C PHE A 202 8.99 -15.08 10.55
N VAL A 203 9.56 -16.10 9.95
CA VAL A 203 8.84 -17.23 9.32
C VAL A 203 7.77 -17.80 10.26
N LYS A 204 8.13 -18.11 11.50
CA LYS A 204 7.20 -18.71 12.47
C LYS A 204 5.96 -17.87 12.75
N TYR A 205 6.10 -16.53 12.70
CA TYR A 205 4.97 -15.61 12.96
C TYR A 205 4.00 -15.56 11.78
N PHE A 206 4.54 -15.51 10.56
CA PHE A 206 3.72 -15.55 9.36
C PHE A 206 3.03 -16.90 9.17
N GLN A 207 3.70 -18.01 9.48
CA GLN A 207 3.08 -19.33 9.51
C GLN A 207 1.97 -19.42 10.57
N LYS A 208 2.17 -18.84 11.75
CA LYS A 208 1.14 -18.76 12.81
C LYS A 208 -0.08 -17.95 12.31
N ALA A 209 0.15 -16.80 11.67
CA ALA A 209 -0.92 -15.99 11.08
C ALA A 209 -1.71 -16.76 10.02
N LYS A 210 -1.02 -17.41 9.08
CA LYS A 210 -1.64 -18.25 8.04
C LYS A 210 -2.44 -19.42 8.61
N THR A 211 -1.89 -20.12 9.57
CA THR A 211 -2.57 -21.26 10.23
C THR A 211 -3.86 -20.82 10.94
N ALA A 212 -3.89 -19.60 11.45
CA ALA A 212 -5.06 -19.00 12.07
C ALA A 212 -6.06 -18.38 11.06
N GLY A 213 -5.83 -18.53 9.76
CA GLY A 213 -6.75 -18.09 8.71
C GLY A 213 -6.59 -16.63 8.30
N LEU A 214 -5.53 -15.93 8.72
CA LEU A 214 -5.17 -14.63 8.16
C LEU A 214 -4.52 -14.79 6.78
N GLY A 215 -4.85 -13.88 5.88
CA GLY A 215 -4.13 -13.76 4.61
C GLY A 215 -2.67 -13.33 4.84
N VAL A 216 -1.79 -13.76 3.97
CA VAL A 216 -0.37 -13.36 3.99
C VAL A 216 -0.04 -12.71 2.66
N THR A 217 0.44 -11.47 2.70
CA THR A 217 1.06 -10.77 1.59
C THR A 217 2.49 -10.38 1.97
N VAL A 218 3.39 -10.27 1.00
CA VAL A 218 4.79 -9.91 1.26
C VAL A 218 5.31 -9.02 0.14
N HIS A 219 6.03 -7.95 0.47
CA HIS A 219 6.86 -7.23 -0.49
C HIS A 219 8.04 -8.12 -0.85
N ILE A 220 8.21 -8.42 -2.13
CA ILE A 220 9.18 -9.42 -2.61
C ILE A 220 9.82 -8.97 -3.92
N ALA A 221 11.11 -9.27 -4.07
CA ALA A 221 11.86 -8.97 -5.27
C ALA A 221 11.58 -7.55 -5.80
N GLU A 222 11.56 -6.58 -4.89
CA GLU A 222 11.20 -5.19 -5.17
C GLU A 222 12.36 -4.46 -5.85
N THR A 223 13.59 -4.86 -5.54
CA THR A 223 14.81 -4.32 -6.15
C THR A 223 15.64 -5.43 -6.78
N ALA A 224 16.49 -5.07 -7.78
CA ALA A 224 17.40 -5.99 -8.43
C ALA A 224 18.50 -6.53 -7.48
N ASP A 225 18.68 -5.85 -6.33
CA ASP A 225 19.68 -6.22 -5.33
C ASP A 225 19.17 -7.25 -4.31
N ASN A 226 17.87 -7.59 -4.33
CA ASN A 226 17.32 -8.67 -3.50
C ASN A 226 17.96 -10.01 -3.92
N PRO A 227 18.53 -10.78 -2.97
CA PRO A 227 19.12 -12.07 -3.31
C PRO A 227 18.05 -13.10 -3.71
N PRO A 228 18.28 -13.92 -4.74
CA PRO A 228 17.33 -14.98 -5.15
C PRO A 228 16.93 -15.93 -4.01
N SER A 229 17.88 -16.24 -3.11
CA SER A 229 17.61 -17.08 -1.94
C SER A 229 16.54 -16.49 -1.01
N GLU A 230 16.49 -15.17 -0.86
CA GLU A 230 15.43 -14.51 -0.08
C GLU A 230 14.07 -14.68 -0.74
N THR A 231 14.01 -14.57 -2.06
CA THR A 231 12.78 -14.78 -2.83
C THR A 231 12.23 -16.19 -2.62
N ASP A 232 13.13 -17.21 -2.69
CA ASP A 232 12.76 -18.61 -2.43
C ASP A 232 12.24 -18.81 -1.01
N ASP A 233 12.94 -18.26 -0.02
CA ASP A 233 12.54 -18.32 1.39
C ASP A 233 11.16 -17.70 1.61
N LEU A 234 10.90 -16.52 1.05
CA LEU A 234 9.60 -15.85 1.15
C LEU A 234 8.48 -16.69 0.51
N LEU A 235 8.70 -17.26 -0.68
CA LEU A 235 7.69 -18.06 -1.38
C LEU A 235 7.40 -19.39 -0.69
N HIS A 236 8.41 -20.03 -0.09
CA HIS A 236 8.27 -21.34 0.53
C HIS A 236 7.91 -21.26 2.02
N ALA A 237 8.66 -20.48 2.79
CA ALA A 237 8.53 -20.46 4.23
C ALA A 237 7.36 -19.58 4.72
N PHE A 238 7.14 -18.42 4.09
CA PHE A 238 5.99 -17.57 4.40
C PHE A 238 4.71 -18.04 3.69
N ALA A 239 4.88 -18.71 2.55
CA ALA A 239 3.80 -19.24 1.73
C ALA A 239 2.67 -18.22 1.49
N PRO A 240 2.97 -17.05 0.93
CA PRO A 240 2.02 -15.95 0.77
C PRO A 240 0.89 -16.32 -0.21
N SER A 241 -0.24 -15.63 -0.07
CA SER A 241 -1.36 -15.70 -1.02
C SER A 241 -1.32 -14.56 -2.03
N ARG A 242 -0.59 -13.47 -1.71
CA ARG A 242 -0.34 -12.33 -2.60
C ARG A 242 1.10 -11.85 -2.44
N LEU A 243 1.60 -11.19 -3.47
CA LEU A 243 2.96 -10.63 -3.53
C LEU A 243 2.87 -9.14 -3.86
N GLY A 244 3.50 -8.29 -3.05
CA GLY A 244 3.74 -6.90 -3.38
C GLY A 244 4.89 -6.76 -4.38
N HIS A 245 4.70 -5.97 -5.44
CA HIS A 245 5.63 -5.64 -6.52
C HIS A 245 6.06 -6.85 -7.36
N ALA A 246 6.82 -7.80 -6.80
CA ALA A 246 7.32 -8.99 -7.50
C ALA A 246 8.01 -8.64 -8.84
N THR A 247 8.82 -7.55 -8.84
CA THR A 247 9.39 -6.94 -10.05
C THR A 247 10.55 -7.75 -10.62
N PHE A 248 11.39 -8.32 -9.74
CA PHE A 248 12.64 -8.98 -10.10
C PHE A 248 12.63 -10.49 -9.77
N LEU A 249 11.48 -11.14 -9.93
CA LEU A 249 11.39 -12.59 -9.78
C LEU A 249 12.22 -13.29 -10.85
N ASP A 250 13.01 -14.28 -10.46
CA ASP A 250 13.69 -15.16 -11.38
C ASP A 250 12.72 -16.22 -11.99
N GLN A 251 13.22 -17.07 -12.87
CA GLN A 251 12.39 -18.05 -13.58
C GLN A 251 11.77 -19.07 -12.63
N GLU A 252 12.48 -19.51 -11.59
CA GLU A 252 11.99 -20.49 -10.64
C GLU A 252 10.91 -19.88 -9.73
N ALA A 253 11.15 -18.68 -9.21
CA ALA A 253 10.16 -17.94 -8.44
C ALA A 253 8.88 -17.67 -9.26
N MET A 254 9.01 -17.28 -10.53
CA MET A 254 7.88 -17.10 -11.44
C MET A 254 7.11 -18.41 -11.65
N ARG A 255 7.81 -19.55 -11.80
CA ARG A 255 7.17 -20.86 -11.93
C ARG A 255 6.31 -21.16 -10.68
N ILE A 256 6.85 -20.95 -9.49
CA ILE A 256 6.14 -21.15 -8.22
C ILE A 256 4.90 -20.24 -8.13
N VAL A 257 5.03 -18.97 -8.51
CA VAL A 257 3.93 -18.00 -8.51
C VAL A 257 2.79 -18.46 -9.41
N PHE A 258 3.09 -18.93 -10.63
CA PHE A 258 2.08 -19.44 -11.56
C PHE A 258 1.47 -20.77 -11.09
N GLU A 259 2.27 -21.72 -10.62
CA GLU A 259 1.79 -23.04 -10.18
C GLU A 259 0.88 -22.94 -8.94
N LYS A 260 1.20 -22.03 -8.02
CA LYS A 260 0.41 -21.82 -6.79
C LYS A 260 -0.70 -20.78 -6.94
N ASP A 261 -0.86 -20.19 -8.11
CA ASP A 261 -1.82 -19.11 -8.41
C ASP A 261 -1.74 -17.94 -7.39
N ILE A 262 -0.51 -17.52 -7.05
CA ILE A 262 -0.26 -16.42 -6.10
C ILE A 262 -0.49 -15.10 -6.84
N ALA A 263 -1.46 -14.30 -6.41
CA ALA A 263 -1.76 -13.04 -7.06
C ALA A 263 -0.67 -11.98 -6.82
N VAL A 264 -0.47 -11.09 -7.80
CA VAL A 264 0.55 -10.04 -7.72
C VAL A 264 -0.09 -8.66 -7.63
N GLU A 265 0.32 -7.88 -6.63
CA GLU A 265 -0.09 -6.49 -6.39
C GLU A 265 0.86 -5.57 -7.17
N ILE A 266 0.36 -5.02 -8.28
CA ILE A 266 1.13 -4.20 -9.24
C ILE A 266 0.91 -2.72 -8.95
N CYS A 267 1.99 -1.99 -8.69
CA CYS A 267 1.99 -0.56 -8.42
C CYS A 267 2.76 0.17 -9.56
N LEU A 268 2.06 0.48 -10.66
CA LEU A 268 2.70 0.97 -11.90
C LEU A 268 3.50 2.25 -11.69
N THR A 269 2.89 3.25 -11.06
CA THR A 269 3.55 4.54 -10.81
C THR A 269 4.72 4.40 -9.86
N SER A 270 4.60 3.58 -8.80
CA SER A 270 5.70 3.25 -7.88
C SER A 270 6.88 2.68 -8.64
N ASN A 271 6.67 1.64 -9.46
CA ASN A 271 7.72 1.02 -10.27
C ASN A 271 8.42 2.02 -11.22
N LEU A 272 7.66 2.92 -11.86
CA LEU A 272 8.22 3.93 -12.77
C LEU A 272 9.05 5.00 -12.02
N LEU A 273 8.56 5.49 -10.87
CA LEU A 273 9.24 6.53 -10.09
C LEU A 273 10.43 6.01 -9.32
N CYS A 274 10.37 4.78 -8.78
CA CYS A 274 11.50 4.08 -8.18
C CYS A 274 12.52 3.60 -9.22
N LYS A 275 12.20 3.72 -10.52
CA LYS A 275 13.06 3.29 -11.64
C LYS A 275 13.38 1.79 -11.59
N THR A 276 12.53 0.99 -10.98
CA THR A 276 12.61 -0.47 -10.99
C THR A 276 12.20 -1.04 -12.34
N VAL A 277 11.47 -0.27 -13.13
CA VAL A 277 11.24 -0.49 -14.56
C VAL A 277 11.63 0.75 -15.37
N LYS A 278 12.10 0.57 -16.59
CA LYS A 278 12.54 1.68 -17.45
C LYS A 278 11.36 2.45 -18.05
N SER A 279 10.30 1.73 -18.37
CA SER A 279 9.10 2.26 -19.02
C SER A 279 7.92 1.32 -18.80
N LEU A 280 6.71 1.76 -19.16
CA LEU A 280 5.53 0.86 -19.18
C LEU A 280 5.68 -0.28 -20.21
N GLU A 281 6.48 -0.07 -21.26
CA GLU A 281 6.74 -1.10 -22.25
C GLU A 281 7.60 -2.22 -21.70
N ASP A 282 8.52 -1.93 -20.78
CA ASP A 282 9.39 -2.90 -20.11
C ASP A 282 8.79 -3.44 -18.81
N HIS A 283 7.57 -3.04 -18.47
CA HIS A 283 6.96 -3.37 -17.19
C HIS A 283 6.62 -4.87 -17.09
N HIS A 284 6.99 -5.49 -15.97
CA HIS A 284 6.79 -6.90 -15.69
C HIS A 284 5.32 -7.34 -15.68
N ILE A 285 4.35 -6.41 -15.53
CA ILE A 285 2.91 -6.69 -15.67
C ILE A 285 2.58 -7.49 -16.94
N ARG A 286 3.36 -7.30 -18.01
CA ARG A 286 3.16 -8.00 -19.29
C ARG A 286 3.23 -9.51 -19.16
N PHE A 287 4.13 -10.03 -18.33
CA PHE A 287 4.26 -11.47 -18.10
C PHE A 287 2.99 -12.07 -17.51
N TYR A 288 2.35 -11.32 -16.62
CA TYR A 288 1.10 -11.74 -15.98
C TYR A 288 -0.09 -11.62 -16.92
N LEU A 289 -0.17 -10.52 -17.69
CA LEU A 289 -1.23 -10.31 -18.68
C LEU A 289 -1.22 -11.37 -19.77
N GLU A 290 -0.05 -11.69 -20.35
CA GLU A 290 0.11 -12.71 -21.38
C GLU A 290 -0.35 -14.10 -20.92
N ARG A 291 -0.21 -14.40 -19.65
CA ARG A 291 -0.59 -15.68 -19.04
C ARG A 291 -1.97 -15.66 -18.38
N ASN A 292 -2.66 -14.52 -18.46
CA ASN A 292 -3.92 -14.32 -17.78
C ASN A 292 -3.84 -14.65 -16.27
N HIS A 293 -2.70 -14.35 -15.66
CA HIS A 293 -2.45 -14.57 -14.24
C HIS A 293 -3.12 -13.50 -13.38
N ALA A 294 -3.51 -13.86 -12.17
CA ALA A 294 -4.20 -12.96 -11.25
C ALA A 294 -3.30 -11.81 -10.78
N ILE A 295 -3.74 -10.59 -11.05
CA ILE A 295 -3.10 -9.36 -10.59
C ILE A 295 -4.11 -8.42 -9.94
N ALA A 296 -3.64 -7.55 -9.08
CA ALA A 296 -4.37 -6.40 -8.57
C ALA A 296 -3.56 -5.13 -8.87
N ILE A 297 -4.18 -4.13 -9.46
CA ILE A 297 -3.56 -2.81 -9.64
C ILE A 297 -3.77 -2.03 -8.36
N CYS A 298 -2.69 -1.47 -7.83
CA CYS A 298 -2.65 -0.85 -6.52
C CYS A 298 -1.86 0.47 -6.55
N THR A 299 -2.03 1.28 -5.50
CA THR A 299 -1.42 2.62 -5.44
C THR A 299 -0.13 2.67 -4.65
N ASP A 300 0.13 1.69 -3.79
CA ASP A 300 1.23 1.72 -2.83
C ASP A 300 1.09 2.93 -1.87
N ASP A 301 1.97 3.90 -1.95
CA ASP A 301 1.93 5.17 -1.23
C ASP A 301 1.45 6.31 -2.16
N GLN A 302 0.19 6.73 -2.04
CA GLN A 302 -0.39 7.76 -2.93
C GLN A 302 0.36 9.10 -2.90
N LEU A 303 0.84 9.49 -1.73
CA LEU A 303 1.45 10.79 -1.52
C LEU A 303 2.84 10.89 -2.18
N PRO A 304 3.82 9.97 -1.96
CA PRO A 304 5.11 10.03 -2.65
C PRO A 304 5.01 9.80 -4.15
N PHE A 305 4.17 8.85 -4.55
CA PHE A 305 4.05 8.50 -5.96
C PHE A 305 3.11 9.43 -6.72
N ARG A 306 2.45 10.36 -6.04
CA ARG A 306 1.54 11.34 -6.65
C ARG A 306 0.59 10.67 -7.63
N THR A 307 -0.10 9.64 -7.14
CA THR A 307 -1.03 8.83 -7.92
C THR A 307 -2.33 8.62 -7.16
N ASN A 308 -3.27 7.99 -7.80
CA ASN A 308 -4.49 7.45 -7.21
C ASN A 308 -4.94 6.24 -8.03
N LEU A 309 -5.83 5.41 -7.50
CA LEU A 309 -6.18 4.16 -8.18
C LEU A 309 -6.84 4.38 -9.55
N VAL A 310 -7.56 5.46 -9.77
CA VAL A 310 -8.12 5.79 -11.09
C VAL A 310 -7.00 6.10 -12.08
N ALA A 311 -5.96 6.80 -11.63
CA ALA A 311 -4.78 7.12 -12.46
C ALA A 311 -3.93 5.85 -12.76
N GLU A 312 -3.79 4.93 -11.81
CA GLU A 312 -3.16 3.64 -12.06
C GLU A 312 -3.91 2.84 -13.14
N TYR A 313 -5.24 2.82 -13.08
CA TYR A 313 -6.06 2.20 -14.13
C TYR A 313 -6.04 2.99 -15.45
N ALA A 314 -5.81 4.30 -15.42
CA ALA A 314 -5.61 5.08 -16.65
C ALA A 314 -4.32 4.67 -17.39
N LEU A 315 -3.25 4.31 -16.66
CA LEU A 315 -2.03 3.75 -17.27
C LEU A 315 -2.27 2.41 -17.98
N LEU A 316 -3.29 1.64 -17.60
CA LEU A 316 -3.67 0.45 -18.34
C LEU A 316 -4.37 0.81 -19.66
N LEU A 317 -5.33 1.74 -19.61
CA LEU A 317 -6.25 2.05 -20.70
C LEU A 317 -5.65 3.00 -21.75
N ALA A 318 -4.87 4.01 -21.30
CA ALA A 318 -4.29 5.00 -22.19
C ALA A 318 -3.45 4.35 -23.29
N LYS A 319 -3.51 4.93 -24.51
CA LYS A 319 -2.74 4.43 -25.65
C LYS A 319 -1.23 4.60 -25.42
N ARG A 320 -0.45 3.72 -26.00
CA ARG A 320 1.01 3.84 -26.05
C ARG A 320 1.43 5.15 -26.69
N PRO A 321 2.48 5.82 -26.20
CA PRO A 321 3.38 5.41 -25.10
C PRO A 321 2.88 5.82 -23.69
N LEU A 322 1.74 6.49 -23.57
CA LEU A 322 1.23 7.05 -22.30
C LEU A 322 0.63 5.99 -21.37
N GLY A 323 0.30 4.82 -21.91
CA GLY A 323 -0.24 3.68 -21.19
C GLY A 323 0.05 2.37 -21.92
N LEU A 324 -0.53 1.29 -21.41
CA LEU A 324 -0.37 -0.05 -22.01
C LEU A 324 -1.26 -0.27 -23.24
N GLY A 325 -2.28 0.54 -23.44
CA GLY A 325 -3.21 0.46 -24.57
C GLY A 325 -4.18 -0.72 -24.46
N LEU A 326 -4.52 -1.15 -23.25
CA LEU A 326 -5.49 -2.21 -23.03
C LEU A 326 -6.91 -1.75 -23.39
N THR A 327 -7.74 -2.68 -23.82
CA THR A 327 -9.16 -2.45 -24.05
C THR A 327 -9.94 -2.31 -22.73
N ARG A 328 -11.15 -1.72 -22.79
CA ARG A 328 -12.03 -1.63 -21.61
C ARG A 328 -12.36 -3.01 -21.01
N ASP A 329 -12.50 -4.03 -21.85
CA ASP A 329 -12.81 -5.41 -21.39
C ASP A 329 -11.62 -6.03 -20.64
N GLU A 330 -10.38 -5.80 -21.12
CA GLU A 330 -9.18 -6.25 -20.41
C GLU A 330 -9.01 -5.52 -19.08
N VAL A 331 -9.24 -4.20 -19.06
CA VAL A 331 -9.17 -3.39 -17.83
C VAL A 331 -10.25 -3.83 -16.83
N LYS A 332 -11.47 -4.12 -17.30
CA LYS A 332 -12.56 -4.68 -16.48
C LYS A 332 -12.17 -6.02 -15.87
N LYS A 333 -11.59 -6.91 -16.67
CA LYS A 333 -11.12 -8.22 -16.20
C LYS A 333 -10.06 -8.09 -15.09
N ILE A 334 -9.10 -7.16 -15.22
CA ILE A 334 -8.10 -6.88 -14.19
C ILE A 334 -8.78 -6.38 -12.90
N ALA A 335 -9.77 -5.50 -13.02
CA ALA A 335 -10.52 -5.02 -11.86
C ALA A 335 -11.29 -6.16 -11.16
N GLU A 336 -11.90 -7.07 -11.91
CA GLU A 336 -12.55 -8.26 -11.38
C GLU A 336 -11.56 -9.20 -10.69
N MET A 337 -10.34 -9.36 -11.22
CA MET A 337 -9.26 -10.09 -10.56
C MET A 337 -8.94 -9.50 -9.19
N SER A 338 -8.80 -8.17 -9.06
CA SER A 338 -8.51 -7.52 -7.78
C SER A 338 -9.58 -7.83 -6.72
N LEU A 339 -10.86 -7.81 -7.11
CA LEU A 339 -11.98 -8.13 -6.22
C LEU A 339 -11.99 -9.61 -5.79
N SER A 340 -11.54 -10.51 -6.66
CA SER A 340 -11.49 -11.96 -6.37
C SER A 340 -10.35 -12.35 -5.45
N ARG A 341 -9.36 -11.46 -5.25
CA ARG A 341 -8.15 -11.72 -4.46
C ARG A 341 -8.15 -11.02 -3.10
N LYS A 342 -9.29 -10.48 -2.67
CA LYS A 342 -9.48 -9.99 -1.30
C LYS A 342 -9.25 -11.12 -0.30
N PHE A 343 -8.67 -10.78 0.85
CA PHE A 343 -8.57 -11.72 1.95
C PHE A 343 -9.96 -11.97 2.59
N PRO A 344 -10.25 -13.21 3.01
CA PRO A 344 -11.53 -13.51 3.64
C PRO A 344 -11.66 -12.80 5.00
N LEU A 345 -12.88 -12.35 5.28
CA LEU A 345 -13.27 -11.82 6.59
C LEU A 345 -13.38 -12.93 7.63
#